data_f4547a66012f455d2d71174bb67db327
#
_entry.id   f4547a66012f455d2d71174bb67db327
#
_cell.length_a   1.000
_cell.length_b   1.000
_cell.length_c   1.000
_cell.angle_alpha   90.00
_cell.angle_beta   90.00
_cell.angle_gamma   90.00
#
_symmetry.space_group_name_H-M   'P 1'
#
loop_
_entity.id
_entity.type
_entity.pdbx_description
1 polymer ?
#
loop_
_entity_poly.entity_id
_entity_poly.type
_entity_poly.pdbx_seq_one_letter_code
_entity_poly.pdbx_strand_id
1 'polypeptide(L)'
;MVEVSFYILPSASLQERDLFACKLIEKAYRSGNFCYVLTDHAEQSRHLDDLLWTFRAGSFIPHQLYTDELPDIDNVILIGAIPAPENRQKTLFNLSSHYPDIGSQTERILEILDNSETTKEAGRDRYRRYQQSGMTVTAHKIGSA
;
A
#
# COMPACT_ATOMS: atom_id res chain seq x y z
N MET A 1 12.06 8.25 -12.39
CA MET A 1 11.97 8.84 -11.03
C MET A 1 10.83 8.21 -10.27
N VAL A 2 11.06 7.84 -9.01
CA VAL A 2 10.00 7.27 -8.18
C VAL A 2 9.20 8.39 -7.53
N GLU A 3 7.89 8.31 -7.64
CA GLU A 3 6.98 9.23 -6.96
C GLU A 3 6.38 8.56 -5.74
N VAL A 4 6.45 9.23 -4.59
CA VAL A 4 5.93 8.72 -3.33
C VAL A 4 4.81 9.65 -2.86
N SER A 5 3.65 9.07 -2.57
CA SER A 5 2.51 9.82 -2.05
C SER A 5 2.15 9.31 -0.66
N PHE A 6 2.13 10.21 0.31
CA PHE A 6 1.68 9.92 1.67
C PHE A 6 0.25 10.40 1.84
N TYR A 7 -0.61 9.53 2.34
CA TYR A 7 -1.99 9.86 2.70
C TYR A 7 -2.13 9.73 4.20
N ILE A 8 -2.43 10.83 4.87
CA ILE A 8 -2.52 10.88 6.33
C ILE A 8 -3.98 11.07 6.71
N LEU A 9 -4.56 10.07 7.36
CA LEU A 9 -5.97 10.10 7.73
C LEU A 9 -6.21 10.93 8.98
N PRO A 10 -7.42 11.48 9.16
CA PRO A 10 -7.72 12.32 10.33
C PRO A 10 -7.95 11.55 11.62
N SER A 11 -8.06 10.22 11.56
CA SER A 11 -8.32 9.39 12.74
C SER A 11 -7.21 8.39 12.98
N ALA A 12 -7.15 7.87 14.21
CA ALA A 12 -6.20 6.83 14.58
C ALA A 12 -6.74 5.42 14.35
N SER A 13 -7.87 5.29 13.65
CA SER A 13 -8.50 4.00 13.41
C SER A 13 -7.79 3.21 12.31
N LEU A 14 -7.30 2.03 12.66
CA LEU A 14 -6.70 1.13 11.67
C LEU A 14 -7.74 0.65 10.66
N GLN A 15 -8.99 0.47 11.10
CA GLN A 15 -10.06 0.08 10.19
C GLN A 15 -10.31 1.13 9.12
N GLU A 16 -10.35 2.41 9.50
CA GLU A 16 -10.52 3.50 8.53
C GLU A 16 -9.34 3.59 7.58
N ARG A 17 -8.12 3.38 8.09
CA ARG A 17 -6.92 3.33 7.25
C ARG A 17 -7.03 2.22 6.21
N ASP A 18 -7.43 1.03 6.64
CA ASP A 18 -7.52 -0.12 5.75
C ASP A 18 -8.64 0.03 4.72
N LEU A 19 -9.76 0.63 5.11
CA LEU A 19 -10.85 0.93 4.17
C LEU A 19 -10.40 1.94 3.11
N PHE A 20 -9.67 2.98 3.53
CA PHE A 20 -9.12 3.96 2.60
C PHE A 20 -8.15 3.29 1.64
N ALA A 21 -7.29 2.40 2.17
CA ALA A 21 -6.37 1.63 1.33
C ALA A 21 -7.11 0.81 0.28
N CYS A 22 -8.20 0.14 0.66
CA CYS A 22 -8.99 -0.64 -0.27
C CYS A 22 -9.55 0.20 -1.40
N LYS A 23 -10.00 1.42 -1.11
CA LYS A 23 -10.51 2.34 -2.13
C LYS A 23 -9.41 2.76 -3.11
N LEU A 24 -8.22 3.03 -2.62
CA LEU A 24 -7.09 3.38 -3.49
C LEU A 24 -6.62 2.18 -4.31
N ILE A 25 -6.62 1.00 -3.72
CA ILE A 25 -6.27 -0.24 -4.42
C ILE A 25 -7.27 -0.48 -5.57
N GLU A 26 -8.56 -0.30 -5.30
CA GLU A 26 -9.58 -0.43 -6.33
C GLU A 26 -9.34 0.56 -7.47
N LYS A 27 -9.04 1.81 -7.13
CA LYS A 27 -8.77 2.85 -8.13
C LYS A 27 -7.56 2.48 -8.98
N ALA A 28 -6.49 2.01 -8.35
CA ALA A 28 -5.29 1.59 -9.06
C ALA A 28 -5.58 0.41 -9.99
N TYR A 29 -6.32 -0.57 -9.50
CA TYR A 29 -6.70 -1.74 -10.29
C TYR A 29 -7.50 -1.34 -11.52
N ARG A 30 -8.49 -0.45 -11.37
CA ARG A 30 -9.32 0.01 -12.49
C ARG A 30 -8.52 0.83 -13.50
N SER A 31 -7.38 1.38 -13.09
CA SER A 31 -6.47 2.10 -13.99
C SER A 31 -5.44 1.17 -14.64
N GLY A 32 -5.54 -0.14 -14.41
CA GLY A 32 -4.62 -1.11 -14.97
C GLY A 32 -3.34 -1.31 -14.17
N ASN A 33 -3.28 -0.82 -12.93
CA ASN A 33 -2.11 -0.96 -12.07
C ASN A 33 -2.31 -2.13 -11.10
N PHE A 34 -1.65 -3.25 -11.37
CA PHE A 34 -1.71 -4.43 -10.53
C PHE A 34 -0.61 -4.32 -9.47
N CYS A 35 -0.96 -3.67 -8.38
CA CYS A 35 0.01 -3.28 -7.35
C CYS A 35 0.35 -4.44 -6.40
N TYR A 36 1.40 -4.21 -5.62
CA TYR A 36 1.74 -5.05 -4.48
C TYR A 36 1.43 -4.28 -3.20
N VAL A 37 0.77 -4.93 -2.25
CA VAL A 37 0.46 -4.34 -0.95
C VAL A 37 1.34 -4.99 0.10
N LEU A 38 2.25 -4.20 0.67
CA LEU A 38 3.19 -4.68 1.68
C LEU A 38 2.62 -4.47 3.08
N THR A 39 2.67 -5.52 3.89
CA THR A 39 2.21 -5.50 5.28
C THR A 39 3.35 -5.91 6.21
N ASP A 40 3.13 -5.79 7.53
CA ASP A 40 4.13 -6.18 8.52
C ASP A 40 4.17 -7.69 8.79
N HIS A 41 3.02 -8.35 8.66
CA HIS A 41 2.92 -9.79 8.98
C HIS A 41 1.72 -10.43 8.30
N ALA A 42 1.71 -11.75 8.29
CA ALA A 42 0.69 -12.52 7.57
C ALA A 42 -0.74 -12.26 8.05
N GLU A 43 -0.92 -11.98 9.32
CA GLU A 43 -2.24 -11.67 9.88
C GLU A 43 -2.82 -10.39 9.27
N GLN A 44 -2.01 -9.36 9.13
CA GLN A 44 -2.41 -8.12 8.50
C GLN A 44 -2.75 -8.35 7.03
N SER A 45 -1.95 -9.17 6.34
CA SER A 45 -2.22 -9.53 4.95
C SER A 45 -3.58 -10.21 4.80
N ARG A 46 -3.89 -11.16 5.68
CA ARG A 46 -5.18 -11.86 5.65
C ARG A 46 -6.35 -10.92 5.93
N HIS A 47 -6.17 -9.99 6.85
CA HIS A 47 -7.20 -8.99 7.15
C HIS A 47 -7.52 -8.13 5.91
N LEU A 48 -6.50 -7.67 5.21
CA LEU A 48 -6.69 -6.89 3.99
C LEU A 48 -7.31 -7.73 2.87
N ASP A 49 -6.89 -8.97 2.74
CA ASP A 49 -7.46 -9.89 1.76
C ASP A 49 -8.98 -10.04 1.99
N ASP A 50 -9.38 -10.28 3.23
CA ASP A 50 -10.80 -10.39 3.58
C ASP A 50 -11.55 -9.09 3.33
N LEU A 51 -10.94 -7.95 3.68
CA LEU A 51 -11.58 -6.65 3.55
C LEU A 51 -11.79 -6.27 2.09
N LEU A 52 -10.85 -6.61 1.21
CA LEU A 52 -11.01 -6.36 -0.22
C LEU A 52 -12.19 -7.10 -0.84
N TRP A 53 -12.59 -8.23 -0.25
CA TRP A 53 -13.78 -8.95 -0.70
C TRP A 53 -15.07 -8.26 -0.27
N THR A 54 -15.06 -7.50 0.82
CA THR A 54 -16.28 -7.06 1.49
C THR A 54 -16.44 -5.55 1.67
N PHE A 55 -15.42 -4.74 1.38
CA PHE A 55 -15.47 -3.29 1.68
C PHE A 55 -16.52 -2.55 0.86
N ARG A 56 -16.87 -3.08 -0.30
CA ARG A 56 -17.89 -2.50 -1.17
C ARG A 56 -18.64 -3.61 -1.88
N ALA A 57 -19.96 -3.60 -1.78
CA ALA A 57 -20.80 -4.55 -2.49
C ALA A 57 -20.61 -4.40 -4.01
N GLY A 58 -20.42 -5.50 -4.70
CA GLY A 58 -20.27 -5.53 -6.14
C GLY A 58 -18.87 -5.18 -6.64
N SER A 59 -17.93 -4.90 -5.76
CA SER A 59 -16.54 -4.68 -6.17
C SER A 59 -15.83 -6.03 -6.25
N PHE A 60 -15.37 -6.38 -7.45
CA PHE A 60 -14.66 -7.62 -7.68
C PHE A 60 -13.23 -7.30 -8.12
N ILE A 61 -12.33 -7.19 -7.14
CA ILE A 61 -10.92 -6.93 -7.40
C ILE A 61 -10.16 -8.23 -7.25
N PRO A 62 -9.64 -8.82 -8.32
CA PRO A 62 -8.83 -10.02 -8.18
C PRO A 62 -7.60 -9.74 -7.32
N HIS A 63 -7.47 -10.48 -6.23
CA HIS A 63 -6.34 -10.31 -5.32
C HIS A 63 -6.00 -11.65 -4.67
N GLN A 64 -4.75 -11.78 -4.22
CA GLN A 64 -4.23 -13.01 -3.68
C GLN A 64 -3.13 -12.72 -2.67
N LEU A 65 -3.08 -13.52 -1.61
CA LEU A 65 -1.97 -13.47 -0.67
C LEU A 65 -0.70 -14.00 -1.35
N TYR A 66 0.40 -13.29 -1.13
CA TYR A 66 1.69 -13.66 -1.71
C TYR A 66 2.61 -14.23 -0.64
N THR A 67 3.02 -15.48 -0.81
CA THR A 67 3.93 -16.19 0.08
C THR A 67 5.10 -16.79 -0.70
N ASP A 68 5.62 -16.02 -1.64
CA ASP A 68 6.75 -16.38 -2.50
C ASP A 68 6.40 -17.31 -3.67
N GLU A 69 5.11 -17.53 -3.92
CA GLU A 69 4.66 -18.25 -5.11
C GLU A 69 3.87 -17.29 -6.00
N LEU A 70 4.29 -17.16 -7.27
CA LEU A 70 3.61 -16.31 -8.21
C LEU A 70 2.25 -16.90 -8.61
N PRO A 71 1.22 -16.05 -8.79
CA PRO A 71 -0.08 -16.53 -9.25
C PRO A 71 -0.02 -16.98 -10.71
N ASP A 72 -0.97 -17.83 -11.09
CA ASP A 72 -1.09 -18.29 -12.48
C ASP A 72 -1.61 -17.20 -13.40
N ILE A 73 -2.24 -16.16 -12.84
CA ILE A 73 -2.80 -15.04 -13.61
C ILE A 73 -2.03 -13.76 -13.29
N ASP A 74 -1.76 -12.96 -14.34
CA ASP A 74 -0.98 -11.73 -14.16
C ASP A 74 -1.79 -10.56 -13.63
N ASN A 75 -3.09 -10.53 -13.88
CA ASN A 75 -3.95 -9.39 -13.54
C ASN A 75 -4.53 -9.53 -12.13
N VAL A 76 -3.66 -9.73 -11.16
CA VAL A 76 -4.04 -9.95 -9.77
C VAL A 76 -3.21 -9.04 -8.87
N ILE A 77 -3.86 -8.42 -7.89
CA ILE A 77 -3.18 -7.66 -6.86
C ILE A 77 -2.62 -8.63 -5.83
N LEU A 78 -1.37 -8.45 -5.45
CA LEU A 78 -0.72 -9.29 -4.45
C LEU A 78 -0.59 -8.56 -3.12
N ILE A 79 -0.83 -9.30 -2.04
CA ILE A 79 -0.72 -8.79 -0.66
C ILE A 79 0.23 -9.71 0.10
N GLY A 80 1.28 -9.16 0.69
CA GLY A 80 2.21 -9.97 1.42
C GLY A 80 3.07 -9.19 2.41
N ALA A 81 3.77 -9.93 3.28
CA ALA A 81 4.66 -9.38 4.29
C ALA A 81 6.13 -9.57 3.93
N ILE A 82 6.41 -9.94 2.69
CA ILE A 82 7.76 -10.14 2.16
C ILE A 82 7.96 -9.21 0.96
N PRO A 83 9.19 -9.01 0.49
CA PRO A 83 9.44 -8.10 -0.62
C PRO A 83 8.65 -8.47 -1.88
N ALA A 84 8.23 -7.47 -2.64
CA ALA A 84 7.45 -7.66 -3.86
C ALA A 84 8.24 -8.45 -4.91
N PRO A 85 7.59 -9.36 -5.64
CA PRO A 85 8.23 -10.01 -6.77
C PRO A 85 8.50 -8.99 -7.87
N GLU A 86 9.45 -9.30 -8.74
CA GLU A 86 9.90 -8.37 -9.78
C GLU A 86 8.78 -7.81 -10.63
N ASN A 87 7.80 -8.63 -10.98
CA ASN A 87 6.69 -8.21 -11.85
C ASN A 87 5.59 -7.44 -11.11
N ARG A 88 5.77 -7.11 -9.83
CA ARG A 88 4.81 -6.35 -9.02
C ARG A 88 5.46 -5.17 -8.32
N GLN A 89 6.65 -4.74 -8.75
CA GLN A 89 7.37 -3.65 -8.11
C GLN A 89 7.02 -2.26 -8.64
N LYS A 90 6.26 -2.18 -9.72
CA LYS A 90 5.94 -0.89 -10.35
C LYS A 90 5.16 0.03 -9.42
N THR A 91 4.14 -0.47 -8.76
CA THR A 91 3.32 0.29 -7.82
C THR A 91 3.26 -0.46 -6.49
N LEU A 92 3.76 0.17 -5.43
CA LEU A 92 3.78 -0.41 -4.09
C LEU A 92 2.85 0.37 -3.17
N PHE A 93 1.97 -0.34 -2.46
CA PHE A 93 1.19 0.22 -1.35
C PHE A 93 1.88 -0.23 -0.08
N ASN A 94 2.43 0.71 0.68
CA ASN A 94 3.12 0.35 1.93
C ASN A 94 2.20 0.54 3.12
N LEU A 95 1.68 -0.55 3.63
CA LEU A 95 0.91 -0.57 4.88
C LEU A 95 1.74 -1.16 6.02
N SER A 96 3.03 -1.38 5.79
CA SER A 96 3.95 -1.84 6.81
C SER A 96 4.52 -0.66 7.60
N SER A 97 5.20 -0.97 8.69
CA SER A 97 5.92 0.03 9.48
C SER A 97 7.35 0.25 8.99
N HIS A 98 7.77 -0.45 7.95
CA HIS A 98 9.14 -0.45 7.46
C HIS A 98 9.29 0.28 6.15
N TYR A 99 10.53 0.72 5.87
CA TYR A 99 10.89 1.23 4.57
C TYR A 99 10.88 0.05 3.58
N PRO A 100 10.14 0.14 2.48
CA PRO A 100 10.03 -1.01 1.56
C PRO A 100 11.28 -1.22 0.74
N ASP A 101 11.46 -2.45 0.25
CA ASP A 101 12.49 -2.73 -0.75
C ASP A 101 12.04 -2.14 -2.08
N ILE A 102 12.85 -1.25 -2.63
CA ILE A 102 12.53 -0.54 -3.86
C ILE A 102 13.41 -1.11 -4.97
N GLY A 103 12.78 -1.63 -6.02
CA GLY A 103 13.48 -2.19 -7.15
C GLY A 103 13.66 -1.18 -8.28
N SER A 104 14.41 -1.59 -9.31
CA SER A 104 14.64 -0.74 -10.49
C SER A 104 13.35 -0.51 -11.29
N GLN A 105 12.33 -1.34 -11.10
CA GLN A 105 11.06 -1.23 -11.79
C GLN A 105 10.04 -0.37 -11.06
N THR A 106 10.34 0.07 -9.83
CA THR A 106 9.40 0.84 -9.02
C THR A 106 9.25 2.24 -9.60
N GLU A 107 8.00 2.64 -9.82
CA GLU A 107 7.65 3.97 -10.32
C GLU A 107 6.86 4.76 -9.30
N ARG A 108 6.07 4.08 -8.46
CA ARG A 108 5.19 4.75 -7.53
C ARG A 108 5.07 3.98 -6.22
N ILE A 109 5.07 4.73 -5.11
CA ILE A 109 4.87 4.18 -3.78
C ILE A 109 3.77 5.00 -3.11
N LEU A 110 2.78 4.32 -2.53
CA LEU A 110 1.72 4.94 -1.76
C LEU A 110 1.86 4.51 -0.31
N GLU A 111 1.94 5.51 0.58
CA GLU A 111 2.00 5.33 2.02
C GLU A 111 0.68 5.78 2.61
N ILE A 112 0.05 4.97 3.43
CA ILE A 112 -1.23 5.29 4.04
C ILE A 112 -1.09 5.20 5.55
N LEU A 113 -1.23 6.32 6.23
CA LEU A 113 -0.98 6.45 7.67
C LEU A 113 -2.26 6.81 8.39
N ASP A 114 -2.47 6.20 9.55
CA ASP A 114 -3.47 6.71 10.48
C ASP A 114 -2.88 7.90 11.25
N ASN A 115 -3.66 8.50 12.15
CA ASN A 115 -3.25 9.70 12.86
C ASN A 115 -2.60 9.41 14.22
N SER A 116 -2.17 8.19 14.49
CA SER A 116 -1.48 7.87 15.72
C SER A 116 -0.05 8.42 15.70
N GLU A 117 0.47 8.81 16.87
CA GLU A 117 1.81 9.37 16.97
C GLU A 117 2.89 8.38 16.52
N THR A 118 2.73 7.11 16.89
CA THR A 118 3.69 6.06 16.51
C THR A 118 3.75 5.91 14.98
N THR A 119 2.60 5.85 14.32
CA THR A 119 2.54 5.71 12.88
C THR A 119 3.09 6.95 12.18
N LYS A 120 2.73 8.14 12.66
CA LYS A 120 3.20 9.40 12.06
C LYS A 120 4.71 9.57 12.23
N GLU A 121 5.26 9.18 13.36
CA GLU A 121 6.70 9.28 13.60
C GLU A 121 7.47 8.37 12.65
N ALA A 122 7.07 7.12 12.53
CA ALA A 122 7.67 6.17 11.59
C ALA A 122 7.51 6.66 10.15
N GLY A 123 6.36 7.24 9.83
CA GLY A 123 6.10 7.80 8.50
C GLY A 123 7.00 8.99 8.18
N ARG A 124 7.26 9.86 9.16
CA ARG A 124 8.17 10.98 8.97
C ARG A 124 9.61 10.51 8.68
N ASP A 125 10.04 9.44 9.34
CA ASP A 125 11.36 8.87 9.10
C ASP A 125 11.46 8.31 7.67
N ARG A 126 10.43 7.62 7.21
CA ARG A 126 10.41 7.12 5.83
C ARG A 126 10.34 8.27 4.82
N TYR A 127 9.57 9.31 5.12
CA TYR A 127 9.46 10.50 4.28
C TYR A 127 10.83 11.11 4.02
N ARG A 128 11.61 11.33 5.10
CA ARG A 128 12.95 11.88 4.98
C ARG A 128 13.86 10.95 4.17
N ARG A 129 13.74 9.65 4.38
CA ARG A 129 14.57 8.67 3.70
C ARG A 129 14.28 8.64 2.20
N TYR A 130 13.01 8.74 1.81
CA TYR A 130 12.63 8.83 0.40
C TYR A 130 13.23 10.10 -0.23
N GLN A 131 13.15 11.22 0.47
CA GLN A 131 13.71 12.48 -0.03
C GLN A 131 15.23 12.39 -0.19
N GLN A 132 15.91 11.81 0.76
CA GLN A 132 17.36 11.63 0.72
C GLN A 132 17.78 10.73 -0.44
N SER A 133 16.91 9.83 -0.87
CA SER A 133 17.17 8.95 -2.00
C SER A 133 16.83 9.59 -3.34
N GLY A 134 16.45 10.86 -3.36
CA GLY A 134 16.19 11.60 -4.59
C GLY A 134 14.80 11.40 -5.17
N MET A 135 13.86 10.84 -4.40
CA MET A 135 12.51 10.63 -4.87
C MET A 135 11.64 11.88 -4.67
N THR A 136 10.63 12.02 -5.51
CA THR A 136 9.63 13.08 -5.34
C THR A 136 8.59 12.63 -4.33
N VAL A 137 8.48 13.34 -3.21
CA VAL A 137 7.57 12.94 -2.12
C VAL A 137 6.52 14.02 -1.90
N THR A 138 5.26 13.61 -1.85
CA THR A 138 4.11 14.49 -1.62
C THR A 138 3.29 13.95 -0.46
N ALA A 139 2.81 14.84 0.39
CA ALA A 139 1.93 14.44 1.51
C ALA A 139 0.53 15.04 1.30
N HIS A 140 -0.48 14.19 1.49
CA HIS A 140 -1.89 14.59 1.41
C HIS A 140 -2.56 14.34 2.76
N LYS A 141 -3.00 15.41 3.42
CA LYS A 141 -3.81 15.28 4.62
C LYS A 141 -5.24 15.07 4.18
N ILE A 142 -5.80 13.91 4.52
CA ILE A 142 -7.18 13.63 4.20
C ILE A 142 -8.01 14.36 5.22
N GLY A 143 -8.78 15.35 4.74
CA GLY A 143 -9.51 16.22 5.63
C GLY A 143 -10.68 15.56 6.30
N SER A 144 -10.78 15.79 7.61
CA SER A 144 -12.08 15.83 8.20
C SER A 144 -12.59 17.23 7.90
N ALA A 145 -13.68 17.28 7.20
CA ALA A 145 -14.32 18.58 7.01
C ALA A 145 -14.61 19.26 8.32
#